data_d6da466734ca4bc9badc9064e74e8a52
#
_entry.id   d6da466734ca4bc9badc9064e74e8a52
#
_cell.length_a   1.000
_cell.length_b   1.000
_cell.length_c   1.000
_cell.angle_alpha   90.00
_cell.angle_beta   90.00
_cell.angle_gamma   90.00
#
_symmetry.space_group_name_H-M   'P 1'
#
loop_
_entity.id
_entity.type
_entity.pdbx_description
1 polymer ?
#
loop_
_entity_poly.entity_id
_entity_poly.type
_entity_poly.pdbx_seq_one_letter_code
_entity_poly.pdbx_strand_id
1 'polypeptide(L)'
;SEGNNFKLASWDWDYYTEKVRSQRYDFDASQLKPYFEMNNVLEKGVFFAATELYGITFKERKDLPVYQEDVRVFEVFETDGNTLALFLFDGFARTSKRGGAWMNAYFSQSNLMKSIPIVANHQNVVKPPEGEPALMSFDEVITMFHEFGHALHGMFSSVNYPYFSGTSVPRDFVEYPSQVNEM
;
A
#
# COMPACT_ATOMS: atom_id res chain seq x y z
N SER A 1 -33.59 -12.58 -12.00
CA SER A 1 -34.64 -11.52 -11.98
C SER A 1 -35.74 -11.95 -11.01
N GLU A 2 -35.88 -11.25 -9.90
CA GLU A 2 -36.92 -11.52 -8.89
C GLU A 2 -38.32 -11.02 -9.31
N GLY A 3 -38.59 -10.90 -10.61
CA GLY A 3 -39.90 -10.52 -11.15
C GLY A 3 -40.21 -9.02 -11.07
N ASN A 4 -39.32 -8.19 -10.56
CA ASN A 4 -39.54 -6.74 -10.49
C ASN A 4 -39.00 -6.05 -11.76
N ASN A 5 -39.94 -5.48 -12.53
CA ASN A 5 -39.58 -4.65 -13.69
C ASN A 5 -39.28 -3.21 -13.23
N PHE A 6 -38.04 -2.91 -12.91
CA PHE A 6 -37.56 -1.54 -12.73
C PHE A 6 -36.27 -1.32 -13.55
N LYS A 7 -36.01 -0.07 -13.88
CA LYS A 7 -34.79 0.31 -14.60
C LYS A 7 -33.65 0.51 -13.59
N LEU A 8 -32.58 -0.28 -13.70
CA LEU A 8 -31.39 -0.10 -12.90
C LEU A 8 -30.81 1.31 -13.11
N ALA A 9 -30.53 2.00 -12.01
CA ALA A 9 -29.75 3.23 -11.98
C ALA A 9 -28.30 2.94 -11.54
N SER A 10 -27.41 3.91 -11.75
CA SER A 10 -25.98 3.72 -11.45
C SER A 10 -25.70 3.40 -9.98
N TRP A 11 -26.50 3.93 -9.07
CA TRP A 11 -26.36 3.67 -7.63
C TRP A 11 -26.92 2.30 -7.18
N ASP A 12 -27.65 1.59 -8.03
CA ASP A 12 -28.18 0.24 -7.73
C ASP A 12 -27.16 -0.85 -8.07
N TRP A 13 -26.15 -0.52 -8.88
CA TRP A 13 -25.26 -1.50 -9.50
C TRP A 13 -24.52 -2.35 -8.45
N ASP A 14 -23.87 -1.71 -7.50
CA ASP A 14 -23.07 -2.41 -6.48
C ASP A 14 -23.95 -3.32 -5.60
N TYR A 15 -25.14 -2.83 -5.22
CA TYR A 15 -26.09 -3.63 -4.44
C TYR A 15 -26.49 -4.92 -5.15
N TYR A 16 -26.89 -4.83 -6.42
CA TYR A 16 -27.31 -6.03 -7.16
C TYR A 16 -26.14 -6.91 -7.59
N THR A 17 -25.00 -6.35 -7.84
CA THR A 17 -23.77 -7.11 -8.10
C THR A 17 -23.41 -7.97 -6.89
N GLU A 18 -23.44 -7.39 -5.68
CA GLU A 18 -23.16 -8.13 -4.44
C GLU A 18 -24.21 -9.20 -4.19
N LYS A 19 -25.47 -8.90 -4.42
CA LYS A 19 -26.55 -9.89 -4.30
C LYS A 19 -26.38 -11.09 -5.24
N VAL A 20 -25.98 -10.83 -6.50
CA VAL A 20 -25.69 -11.90 -7.47
C VAL A 20 -24.43 -12.69 -7.07
N ARG A 21 -23.42 -12.00 -6.58
CA ARG A 21 -22.17 -12.61 -6.10
C ARG A 21 -22.44 -13.57 -4.95
N SER A 22 -23.17 -13.12 -3.92
CA SER A 22 -23.56 -13.95 -2.77
C SER A 22 -24.37 -15.18 -3.18
N GLN A 23 -25.30 -15.03 -4.13
CA GLN A 23 -26.12 -16.15 -4.60
C GLN A 23 -25.34 -17.19 -5.44
N ARG A 24 -24.32 -16.74 -6.17
CA ARG A 24 -23.53 -17.63 -7.06
C ARG A 24 -22.39 -18.34 -6.37
N TYR A 25 -21.75 -17.65 -5.42
CA TYR A 25 -20.48 -18.12 -4.86
C TYR A 25 -20.58 -18.50 -3.38
N ASP A 26 -21.74 -18.25 -2.75
CA ASP A 26 -22.00 -18.51 -1.31
C ASP A 26 -20.81 -18.04 -0.41
N PHE A 27 -20.20 -16.91 -0.79
CA PHE A 27 -19.00 -16.39 -0.18
C PHE A 27 -19.26 -15.01 0.44
N ASP A 28 -19.12 -14.93 1.76
CA ASP A 28 -19.15 -13.69 2.52
C ASP A 28 -17.70 -13.17 2.72
N ALA A 29 -17.35 -12.10 2.02
CA ALA A 29 -16.03 -11.48 2.12
C ALA A 29 -15.70 -11.01 3.57
N SER A 30 -16.70 -10.79 4.42
CA SER A 30 -16.48 -10.43 5.82
C SER A 30 -15.76 -11.53 6.61
N GLN A 31 -15.87 -12.79 6.19
CA GLN A 31 -15.19 -13.93 6.80
C GLN A 31 -13.67 -13.92 6.58
N LEU A 32 -13.19 -13.20 5.57
CA LEU A 32 -11.75 -13.02 5.34
C LEU A 32 -11.13 -11.95 6.24
N LYS A 33 -11.93 -10.99 6.69
CA LYS A 33 -11.45 -9.84 7.44
C LYS A 33 -10.57 -10.19 8.65
N PRO A 34 -10.84 -11.24 9.47
CA PRO A 34 -9.97 -11.64 10.58
C PRO A 34 -8.56 -12.09 10.17
N TYR A 35 -8.37 -12.49 8.91
CA TYR A 35 -7.05 -12.89 8.39
C TYR A 35 -6.22 -11.69 7.93
N PHE A 36 -6.82 -10.53 7.76
CA PHE A 36 -6.20 -9.32 7.22
C PHE A 36 -5.95 -8.27 8.32
N GLU A 37 -5.21 -8.66 9.36
CA GLU A 37 -4.66 -7.69 10.31
C GLU A 37 -3.56 -6.88 9.62
N MET A 38 -3.64 -5.57 9.73
CA MET A 38 -2.84 -4.61 8.94
C MET A 38 -1.33 -4.84 9.02
N ASN A 39 -0.78 -5.09 10.21
CA ASN A 39 0.65 -5.34 10.35
C ASN A 39 1.05 -6.71 9.79
N ASN A 40 0.19 -7.72 9.91
CA ASN A 40 0.43 -9.02 9.29
C ASN A 40 0.42 -8.92 7.76
N VAL A 41 -0.52 -8.14 7.18
CA VAL A 41 -0.56 -7.89 5.73
C VAL A 41 0.71 -7.17 5.29
N LEU A 42 1.14 -6.14 6.02
CA LEU A 42 2.36 -5.40 5.70
C LEU A 42 3.61 -6.31 5.76
N GLU A 43 3.81 -7.01 6.87
CA GLU A 43 5.07 -7.72 7.11
C GLU A 43 5.10 -9.11 6.47
N LYS A 44 4.02 -9.89 6.62
CA LYS A 44 3.94 -11.27 6.12
C LYS A 44 3.34 -11.38 4.71
N GLY A 45 2.78 -10.29 4.19
CA GLY A 45 2.29 -10.17 2.82
C GLY A 45 3.25 -9.34 1.98
N VAL A 46 3.17 -8.02 2.13
CA VAL A 46 3.87 -7.04 1.27
C VAL A 46 5.39 -7.18 1.37
N PHE A 47 5.96 -7.16 2.57
CA PHE A 47 7.42 -7.29 2.74
C PHE A 47 7.92 -8.68 2.36
N PHE A 48 7.17 -9.72 2.71
CA PHE A 48 7.50 -11.08 2.32
C PHE A 48 7.58 -11.21 0.79
N ALA A 49 6.56 -10.74 0.06
CA ALA A 49 6.54 -10.78 -1.39
C ALA A 49 7.73 -10.02 -2.00
N ALA A 50 8.04 -8.83 -1.48
CA ALA A 50 9.18 -8.04 -1.94
C ALA A 50 10.52 -8.72 -1.66
N THR A 51 10.65 -9.38 -0.51
CA THR A 51 11.85 -10.16 -0.17
C THR A 51 12.04 -11.33 -1.12
N GLU A 52 10.99 -12.11 -1.39
CA GLU A 52 11.04 -13.27 -2.29
C GLU A 52 11.34 -12.86 -3.75
N LEU A 53 10.76 -11.74 -4.21
CA LEU A 53 10.92 -11.29 -5.59
C LEU A 53 12.23 -10.55 -5.87
N TYR A 54 12.67 -9.73 -4.92
CA TYR A 54 13.77 -8.79 -5.13
C TYR A 54 14.96 -9.00 -4.19
N GLY A 55 14.82 -9.85 -3.17
CA GLY A 55 15.87 -10.11 -2.18
C GLY A 55 16.09 -8.97 -1.19
N ILE A 56 15.28 -7.92 -1.20
CA ILE A 56 15.38 -6.81 -0.25
C ILE A 56 14.87 -7.22 1.14
N THR A 57 15.43 -6.60 2.18
CA THR A 57 15.02 -6.86 3.56
C THR A 57 14.64 -5.57 4.29
N PHE A 58 13.84 -5.70 5.35
CA PHE A 58 13.25 -4.57 6.08
C PHE A 58 13.62 -4.66 7.55
N LYS A 59 14.08 -3.53 8.12
CA LYS A 59 14.37 -3.40 9.55
C LYS A 59 13.66 -2.19 10.12
N GLU A 60 12.78 -2.39 11.08
CA GLU A 60 12.07 -1.28 11.74
C GLU A 60 13.05 -0.39 12.53
N ARG A 61 12.91 0.92 12.37
CA ARG A 61 13.75 1.95 12.97
C ARG A 61 12.92 2.81 13.92
N LYS A 62 12.82 2.33 15.17
CA LYS A 62 12.09 3.02 16.26
C LYS A 62 12.86 4.21 16.85
N ASP A 63 14.12 4.34 16.49
CA ASP A 63 15.01 5.43 16.91
C ASP A 63 14.88 6.70 16.05
N LEU A 64 14.21 6.60 14.89
CA LEU A 64 14.02 7.75 13.99
C LEU A 64 12.76 8.55 14.36
N PRO A 65 12.81 9.89 14.24
CA PRO A 65 11.65 10.73 14.50
C PRO A 65 10.55 10.51 13.44
N VAL A 66 9.31 10.56 13.87
CA VAL A 66 8.13 10.47 13.02
C VAL A 66 7.25 11.70 13.17
N TYR A 67 6.51 12.07 12.12
CA TYR A 67 5.60 13.22 12.14
C TYR A 67 4.25 12.92 12.83
N GLN A 68 3.98 11.64 13.10
CA GLN A 68 2.78 11.16 13.79
C GLN A 68 3.11 9.83 14.46
N GLU A 69 2.60 9.59 15.66
CA GLU A 69 2.99 8.49 16.55
C GLU A 69 2.74 7.08 15.99
N ASP A 70 1.73 6.93 15.11
CA ASP A 70 1.38 5.66 14.49
C ASP A 70 2.20 5.34 13.23
N VAL A 71 3.05 6.27 12.77
CA VAL A 71 3.90 6.05 11.60
C VAL A 71 5.04 5.12 11.94
N ARG A 72 5.18 4.05 11.15
CA ARG A 72 6.29 3.11 11.26
C ARG A 72 7.35 3.40 10.22
N VAL A 73 8.62 3.36 10.61
CA VAL A 73 9.76 3.59 9.71
C VAL A 73 10.56 2.31 9.56
N PHE A 74 10.86 1.97 8.32
CA PHE A 74 11.68 0.81 7.98
C PHE A 74 12.89 1.24 7.15
N GLU A 75 14.07 0.80 7.55
CA GLU A 75 15.24 0.84 6.71
C GLU A 75 15.24 -0.39 5.81
N VAL A 76 15.37 -0.16 4.51
CA VAL A 76 15.33 -1.19 3.47
C VAL A 76 16.73 -1.44 2.98
N PHE A 77 17.11 -2.71 2.90
CA PHE A 77 18.44 -3.14 2.50
C PHE A 77 18.40 -3.97 1.23
N GLU A 78 19.43 -3.79 0.41
CA GLU A 78 19.72 -4.67 -0.72
C GLU A 78 20.29 -6.02 -0.24
N THR A 79 20.40 -6.99 -1.17
CA THR A 79 20.95 -8.33 -0.91
C THR A 79 22.40 -8.31 -0.40
N ASP A 80 23.16 -7.28 -0.73
CA ASP A 80 24.54 -7.08 -0.29
C ASP A 80 24.64 -6.39 1.09
N GLY A 81 23.51 -6.05 1.70
CA GLY A 81 23.41 -5.38 3.00
C GLY A 81 23.57 -3.86 2.97
N ASN A 82 23.71 -3.25 1.79
CA ASN A 82 23.70 -1.81 1.66
C ASN A 82 22.28 -1.24 1.85
N THR A 83 22.17 -0.06 2.45
CA THR A 83 20.89 0.64 2.60
C THR A 83 20.38 1.10 1.23
N LEU A 84 19.23 0.61 0.82
CA LEU A 84 18.52 1.01 -0.40
C LEU A 84 17.70 2.27 -0.18
N ALA A 85 16.90 2.30 0.89
CA ALA A 85 15.90 3.35 1.13
C ALA A 85 15.48 3.45 2.60
N LEU A 86 14.73 4.51 2.95
CA LEU A 86 13.82 4.53 4.09
C LEU A 86 12.38 4.46 3.59
N PHE A 87 11.61 3.55 4.16
CA PHE A 87 10.18 3.38 3.89
C PHE A 87 9.37 3.75 5.13
N LEU A 88 8.41 4.65 4.98
CA LEU A 88 7.47 5.04 6.03
C LEU A 88 6.09 4.46 5.73
N PHE A 89 5.50 3.83 6.72
CA PHE A 89 4.14 3.32 6.64
C PHE A 89 3.21 4.12 7.57
N ASP A 90 2.28 4.86 6.97
CA ASP A 90 1.26 5.69 7.63
C ASP A 90 -0.12 5.07 7.37
N GLY A 91 -0.50 4.07 8.17
CA GLY A 91 -1.65 3.19 7.90
C GLY A 91 -2.99 3.75 8.34
N PHE A 92 -3.06 4.56 9.40
CA PHE A 92 -4.33 4.94 10.01
C PHE A 92 -4.92 6.25 9.49
N ALA A 93 -6.26 6.27 9.43
CA ALA A 93 -7.04 7.49 9.20
C ALA A 93 -6.93 8.46 10.38
N ARG A 94 -6.95 9.76 10.09
CA ARG A 94 -7.03 10.85 11.08
C ARG A 94 -7.57 12.12 10.44
N THR A 95 -8.07 13.06 11.25
CA THR A 95 -8.72 14.28 10.76
C THR A 95 -7.83 15.18 9.89
N SER A 96 -6.50 15.16 10.12
CA SER A 96 -5.53 15.94 9.34
C SER A 96 -5.07 15.25 8.06
N LYS A 97 -5.57 14.04 7.76
CA LYS A 97 -5.17 13.22 6.62
C LYS A 97 -6.29 13.18 5.59
N ARG A 98 -5.96 13.38 4.31
CA ARG A 98 -6.96 13.21 3.24
C ARG A 98 -7.36 11.75 3.07
N GLY A 99 -8.56 11.50 2.54
CA GLY A 99 -9.04 10.16 2.24
C GLY A 99 -8.32 9.50 1.06
N GLY A 100 -8.57 8.19 0.88
CA GLY A 100 -7.91 7.35 -0.11
C GLY A 100 -6.55 6.84 0.36
N ALA A 101 -5.79 6.26 -0.56
CA ALA A 101 -4.41 5.84 -0.32
C ALA A 101 -3.49 6.52 -1.33
N TRP A 102 -2.22 6.64 -1.01
CA TRP A 102 -1.23 7.21 -1.94
C TRP A 102 0.21 6.94 -1.47
N MET A 103 1.13 6.98 -2.42
CA MET A 103 2.57 7.01 -2.18
C MET A 103 3.09 8.44 -2.24
N ASN A 104 4.07 8.78 -1.40
CA ASN A 104 4.88 10.00 -1.49
C ASN A 104 6.37 9.67 -1.50
N ALA A 105 7.15 10.43 -2.28
CA ALA A 105 8.60 10.54 -2.09
C ALA A 105 8.89 11.81 -1.27
N TYR A 106 9.36 11.66 -0.05
CA TYR A 106 9.82 12.78 0.78
C TYR A 106 11.22 13.23 0.41
N PHE A 107 12.04 12.28 -0.05
CA PHE A 107 13.36 12.56 -0.57
C PHE A 107 13.64 11.69 -1.80
N SER A 108 14.13 12.31 -2.86
CA SER A 108 14.36 11.63 -4.13
C SER A 108 15.75 11.01 -4.19
N GLN A 109 15.85 9.82 -4.79
CA GLN A 109 17.14 9.21 -5.10
C GLN A 109 17.91 10.05 -6.13
N SER A 110 19.23 10.12 -5.98
CA SER A 110 20.13 10.74 -6.96
C SER A 110 21.56 10.23 -6.81
N ASN A 111 22.11 9.69 -7.89
CA ASN A 111 23.50 9.27 -7.92
C ASN A 111 24.46 10.48 -7.85
N LEU A 112 24.08 11.60 -8.48
CA LEU A 112 24.87 12.82 -8.46
C LEU A 112 24.99 13.40 -7.05
N MET A 113 23.88 13.37 -6.28
CA MET A 113 23.85 13.87 -4.90
C MET A 113 24.23 12.81 -3.87
N LYS A 114 24.43 11.56 -4.30
CA LYS A 114 24.66 10.39 -3.44
C LYS A 114 23.56 10.23 -2.38
N SER A 115 22.30 10.43 -2.80
CA SER A 115 21.15 10.37 -1.92
C SER A 115 20.35 9.08 -2.13
N ILE A 116 19.93 8.47 -1.02
CA ILE A 116 18.95 7.38 -1.00
C ILE A 116 17.55 7.95 -0.91
N PRO A 117 16.52 7.27 -1.45
CA PRO A 117 15.14 7.74 -1.38
C PRO A 117 14.54 7.54 0.01
N ILE A 118 13.63 8.47 0.38
CA ILE A 118 12.73 8.33 1.51
C ILE A 118 11.31 8.35 0.96
N VAL A 119 10.62 7.23 1.04
CA VAL A 119 9.28 7.07 0.48
C VAL A 119 8.29 6.70 1.57
N ALA A 120 7.03 7.04 1.36
CA ALA A 120 5.96 6.70 2.30
C ALA A 120 4.73 6.16 1.57
N ASN A 121 4.09 5.16 2.16
CA ASN A 121 2.73 4.78 1.83
C ASN A 121 1.76 5.28 2.89
N HIS A 122 0.69 5.89 2.42
CA HIS A 122 -0.39 6.40 3.23
C HIS A 122 -1.66 5.61 2.95
N GLN A 123 -2.32 5.17 4.03
CA GLN A 123 -3.61 4.51 3.97
C GLN A 123 -4.59 5.18 4.94
N ASN A 124 -5.84 4.78 4.93
CA ASN A 124 -6.86 5.31 5.82
C ASN A 124 -7.64 4.18 6.50
N VAL A 125 -6.91 3.17 7.00
CA VAL A 125 -7.52 2.11 7.82
C VAL A 125 -8.05 2.72 9.11
N VAL A 126 -9.24 2.32 9.51
CA VAL A 126 -9.84 2.79 10.76
C VAL A 126 -9.01 2.29 11.93
N LYS A 127 -8.52 3.22 12.78
CA LYS A 127 -7.79 2.86 13.98
C LYS A 127 -8.74 2.21 14.99
N PRO A 128 -8.51 0.94 15.36
CA PRO A 128 -9.35 0.26 16.34
C PRO A 128 -9.12 0.82 17.76
N PRO A 129 -9.98 0.50 18.72
CA PRO A 129 -9.69 0.70 20.14
C PRO A 129 -8.37 0.05 20.55
N GLU A 130 -7.77 0.57 21.62
CA GLU A 130 -6.51 0.04 22.14
C GLU A 130 -6.63 -1.46 22.50
N GLY A 131 -5.70 -2.26 22.00
CA GLY A 131 -5.68 -3.71 22.20
C GLY A 131 -6.48 -4.53 21.18
N GLU A 132 -7.20 -3.88 20.28
CA GLU A 132 -7.90 -4.57 19.18
C GLU A 132 -7.08 -4.57 17.87
N PRO A 133 -7.18 -5.62 17.05
CA PRO A 133 -6.47 -5.68 15.77
C PRO A 133 -7.09 -4.72 14.73
N ALA A 134 -6.25 -4.06 13.96
CA ALA A 134 -6.67 -3.26 12.81
C ALA A 134 -6.97 -4.18 11.62
N LEU A 135 -8.24 -4.51 11.40
CA LEU A 135 -8.66 -5.44 10.36
C LEU A 135 -9.00 -4.70 9.07
N MET A 136 -8.44 -5.17 7.96
CA MET A 136 -8.63 -4.63 6.61
C MET A 136 -9.68 -5.43 5.83
N SER A 137 -10.35 -4.76 4.91
CA SER A 137 -11.09 -5.43 3.84
C SER A 137 -10.11 -5.96 2.78
N PHE A 138 -10.59 -6.86 1.92
CA PHE A 138 -9.76 -7.36 0.82
C PHE A 138 -9.34 -6.24 -0.15
N ASP A 139 -10.22 -5.27 -0.41
CA ASP A 139 -9.91 -4.12 -1.27
C ASP A 139 -8.81 -3.22 -0.65
N GLU A 140 -8.82 -3.05 0.68
CA GLU A 140 -7.74 -2.33 1.38
C GLU A 140 -6.42 -3.08 1.32
N VAL A 141 -6.43 -4.42 1.32
CA VAL A 141 -5.24 -5.25 1.11
C VAL A 141 -4.68 -5.04 -0.30
N ILE A 142 -5.52 -5.15 -1.33
CA ILE A 142 -5.12 -4.89 -2.72
C ILE A 142 -4.51 -3.48 -2.84
N THR A 143 -5.17 -2.48 -2.26
CA THR A 143 -4.67 -1.10 -2.23
C THR A 143 -3.31 -0.99 -1.55
N MET A 144 -3.07 -1.73 -0.45
CA MET A 144 -1.75 -1.74 0.22
C MET A 144 -0.66 -2.27 -0.70
N PHE A 145 -0.92 -3.34 -1.44
CA PHE A 145 0.02 -3.86 -2.43
C PHE A 145 0.24 -2.89 -3.58
N HIS A 146 -0.82 -2.23 -4.07
CA HIS A 146 -0.76 -1.20 -5.11
C HIS A 146 0.18 -0.05 -4.70
N GLU A 147 -0.09 0.58 -3.55
CA GLU A 147 0.72 1.70 -3.06
C GLU A 147 2.16 1.28 -2.76
N PHE A 148 2.36 0.04 -2.34
CA PHE A 148 3.71 -0.48 -2.15
C PHE A 148 4.43 -0.71 -3.49
N GLY A 149 3.73 -1.03 -4.57
CA GLY A 149 4.29 -1.06 -5.92
C GLY A 149 4.84 0.31 -6.35
N HIS A 150 4.16 1.40 -6.03
CA HIS A 150 4.71 2.75 -6.20
C HIS A 150 5.91 3.01 -5.29
N ALA A 151 5.88 2.53 -4.05
CA ALA A 151 7.02 2.66 -3.14
C ALA A 151 8.25 1.90 -3.66
N LEU A 152 8.07 0.68 -4.18
CA LEU A 152 9.15 -0.09 -4.84
C LEU A 152 9.72 0.68 -6.03
N HIS A 153 8.87 1.27 -6.88
CA HIS A 153 9.29 2.12 -7.99
C HIS A 153 10.14 3.31 -7.51
N GLY A 154 9.78 3.91 -6.38
CA GLY A 154 10.56 4.97 -5.74
C GLY A 154 11.89 4.47 -5.18
N MET A 155 11.88 3.35 -4.45
CA MET A 155 13.05 2.79 -3.78
C MET A 155 14.09 2.26 -4.75
N PHE A 156 13.68 1.61 -5.83
CA PHE A 156 14.58 1.08 -6.87
C PHE A 156 15.05 2.11 -7.88
N SER A 157 14.72 3.37 -7.70
CA SER A 157 15.21 4.43 -8.59
C SER A 157 16.74 4.50 -8.56
N SER A 158 17.37 4.57 -9.73
CA SER A 158 18.81 4.72 -9.91
C SER A 158 19.10 5.70 -11.04
N VAL A 159 18.93 6.98 -10.75
CA VAL A 159 19.10 8.07 -11.71
C VAL A 159 20.12 9.09 -11.23
N ASN A 160 20.73 9.84 -12.16
CA ASN A 160 21.65 10.92 -11.81
C ASN A 160 20.95 12.15 -11.25
N TYR A 161 19.82 12.52 -11.84
CA TYR A 161 19.09 13.75 -11.50
C TYR A 161 17.81 13.43 -10.73
N PRO A 162 17.60 14.02 -9.55
CA PRO A 162 16.41 13.70 -8.72
C PRO A 162 15.08 14.01 -9.40
N TYR A 163 15.06 14.90 -10.38
CA TYR A 163 13.89 15.22 -11.18
C TYR A 163 13.29 14.00 -11.92
N PHE A 164 14.11 13.01 -12.26
CA PHE A 164 13.70 11.78 -12.97
C PHE A 164 13.53 10.59 -12.03
N SER A 165 13.59 10.80 -10.72
CA SER A 165 13.56 9.72 -9.74
C SER A 165 12.17 9.13 -9.55
N GLY A 166 12.12 7.81 -9.46
CA GLY A 166 10.95 7.04 -9.02
C GLY A 166 9.71 7.31 -9.85
N THR A 167 8.64 7.73 -9.21
CA THR A 167 7.33 7.97 -9.82
C THR A 167 7.26 9.24 -10.68
N SER A 168 8.38 9.97 -10.87
CA SER A 168 8.49 11.10 -11.79
C SER A 168 8.60 10.64 -13.26
N VAL A 169 7.61 9.90 -13.72
CA VAL A 169 7.51 9.30 -15.06
C VAL A 169 6.20 9.71 -15.73
N PRO A 170 6.06 9.52 -17.06
CA PRO A 170 4.79 9.75 -17.75
C PRO A 170 3.62 8.98 -17.11
N ARG A 171 2.43 9.58 -17.15
CA ARG A 171 1.25 9.07 -16.48
C ARG A 171 0.79 7.69 -16.97
N ASP A 172 1.06 7.36 -18.22
CA ASP A 172 0.76 6.06 -18.84
C ASP A 172 1.68 4.92 -18.37
N PHE A 173 2.76 5.24 -17.64
CA PHE A 173 3.69 4.27 -17.07
C PHE A 173 3.61 4.16 -15.55
N VAL A 174 3.26 5.23 -14.85
CA VAL A 174 3.36 5.31 -13.38
C VAL A 174 2.59 4.20 -12.66
N GLU A 175 1.45 3.77 -13.21
CA GLU A 175 0.61 2.71 -12.63
C GLU A 175 1.07 1.29 -12.99
N TYR A 176 2.02 1.14 -13.90
CA TYR A 176 2.45 -0.20 -14.30
C TYR A 176 3.08 -1.00 -13.14
N PRO A 177 4.03 -0.47 -12.35
CA PRO A 177 4.59 -1.20 -11.21
C PRO A 177 3.55 -1.47 -10.11
N SER A 178 2.65 -0.52 -9.83
CA SER A 178 1.62 -0.66 -8.82
C SER A 178 0.60 -1.73 -9.18
N GLN A 179 0.11 -1.73 -10.43
CA GLN A 179 -0.84 -2.72 -10.92
C GLN A 179 -0.27 -4.13 -11.02
N VAL A 180 1.01 -4.27 -11.34
CA VAL A 180 1.69 -5.58 -11.28
C VAL A 180 1.79 -6.07 -9.84
N ASN A 181 2.01 -5.19 -8.89
CA ASN A 181 2.19 -5.57 -7.49
C ASN A 181 0.87 -5.92 -6.78
N GLU A 182 -0.28 -5.48 -7.28
CA GLU A 182 -1.61 -5.82 -6.73
C GLU A 182 -2.19 -7.14 -7.25
N MET A 183 -1.60 -7.75 -8.29
CA MET A 183 -2.06 -9.02 -8.89
C MET A 183 -1.67 -10.25 -8.08
#